data_dfc40e38dd6aeccf389f05a2761f1c1d
#
_entry.id   dfc40e38dd6aeccf389f05a2761f1c1d
#
_cell.length_a   1.000
_cell.length_b   1.000
_cell.length_c   1.000
_cell.angle_alpha   90.00
_cell.angle_beta   90.00
_cell.angle_gamma   90.00
#
_symmetry.space_group_name_H-M   'P 1'
#
loop_
_entity.id
_entity.type
_entity.pdbx_description
1 polymer ?
#
loop_
_entity_poly.entity_id
_entity_poly.type
_entity_poly.pdbx_seq_one_letter_code
_entity_poly.pdbx_strand_id
1 'polypeptide(L)'
;MFPTFPKGTNADEVINAKEIVAWPKMKVFPSGFNLFGINLFSYSLQRGDIVEIENNKTEEITRDKYNEVAGFVKRVIGLPGDKIELRDGYVYLNSKILDEPYTAKPRSTYGGDYLPDCKVMTVPSQKIFVMGDNRKASLDSRFDLGLVDEKDIHLVIPIDQQEEYKTTLRDTKFDQTLAHKPTLDGNDFVRLLNQKRKEKNIKPLSYSPLLTLASGRRGRIMINTDDFSFEATKSGITMKTAVKEAGYQNRLLAEISTRGYFESSELLENFLEFPDTKKLLFSSDYQDVGINAVIGEIQGCPLQVVVVHFGGYVPPNYPKGVVDSWQKLLDNLNQGYSFYEKFKNSDGVDQKRISELLNMIDLRRSHVQMIVVRMQANQWLADSEQKYADEDKDINDKIQAIIESLSR
;
A
#
# COMPACT_ATOMS: atom_id res chain seq x y z
N MET A 1 -3.55 1.88 22.65
CA MET A 1 -5.02 2.01 22.82
C MET A 1 -5.52 3.46 22.56
N PHE A 2 -4.92 4.19 21.61
CA PHE A 2 -5.49 5.47 21.18
C PHE A 2 -6.91 5.28 20.62
N PRO A 3 -7.89 6.20 20.86
CA PRO A 3 -7.76 7.42 21.63
C PRO A 3 -7.92 7.26 23.15
N THR A 4 -8.34 6.10 23.65
CA THR A 4 -8.57 5.89 25.10
C THR A 4 -7.32 6.22 25.92
N PHE A 5 -6.17 5.74 25.46
CA PHE A 5 -4.88 6.15 26.01
C PHE A 5 -4.20 7.06 24.99
N PRO A 6 -4.11 8.37 25.26
CA PRO A 6 -3.53 9.32 24.31
C PRO A 6 -2.05 8.98 24.03
N LYS A 7 -1.61 9.26 22.81
CA LYS A 7 -0.19 9.18 22.45
C LYS A 7 0.58 10.25 23.22
N GLY A 8 1.80 9.93 23.65
CA GLY A 8 2.71 10.93 24.20
C GLY A 8 3.05 12.01 23.18
N THR A 9 3.42 13.19 23.67
CA THR A 9 3.77 14.35 22.83
C THR A 9 5.22 14.33 22.34
N ASN A 10 6.06 13.52 22.96
CA ASN A 10 7.48 13.34 22.60
C ASN A 10 7.85 11.84 22.57
N ALA A 11 9.04 11.52 22.04
CA ALA A 11 9.49 10.14 21.87
C ALA A 11 9.59 9.39 23.21
N ASP A 12 10.05 10.06 24.27
CA ASP A 12 10.20 9.44 25.58
C ASP A 12 8.85 9.13 26.22
N GLU A 13 7.86 10.02 26.07
CA GLU A 13 6.50 9.76 26.52
C GLU A 13 5.84 8.62 25.76
N VAL A 14 6.10 8.49 24.45
CA VAL A 14 5.57 7.38 23.63
C VAL A 14 6.18 6.05 24.04
N ILE A 15 7.47 6.01 24.31
CA ILE A 15 8.18 4.80 24.75
C ILE A 15 7.70 4.41 26.15
N ASN A 16 7.65 5.36 27.08
CA ASN A 16 7.27 5.12 28.46
C ASN A 16 5.74 4.89 28.62
N ALA A 17 4.90 5.40 27.72
CA ALA A 17 3.46 5.19 27.76
C ALA A 17 3.07 3.71 27.62
N LYS A 18 3.89 2.89 26.96
CA LYS A 18 3.67 1.43 26.87
C LYS A 18 3.80 0.75 28.24
N GLU A 19 4.69 1.22 29.10
CA GLU A 19 4.92 0.67 30.44
C GLU A 19 3.98 1.28 31.49
N ILE A 20 3.60 2.56 31.36
CA ILE A 20 2.81 3.30 32.32
C ILE A 20 1.32 2.91 32.29
N VAL A 21 0.80 2.44 31.14
CA VAL A 21 -0.64 2.16 31.02
C VAL A 21 -1.09 0.97 31.86
N ALA A 22 -0.30 -0.08 31.96
CA ALA A 22 -0.72 -1.28 32.68
C ALA A 22 -0.50 -1.18 34.21
N TRP A 23 0.60 -0.60 34.63
CA TRP A 23 1.07 -0.76 36.00
C TRP A 23 0.27 -0.06 37.08
N PRO A 24 -0.09 1.23 37.06
CA PRO A 24 -0.77 1.86 38.21
C PRO A 24 -2.29 1.77 38.20
N LYS A 25 -2.92 1.40 37.06
CA LYS A 25 -4.37 1.53 36.87
C LYS A 25 -5.09 0.20 36.64
N MET A 26 -4.35 -0.82 36.22
CA MET A 26 -4.93 -2.15 35.99
C MET A 26 -4.88 -3.00 37.25
N LYS A 27 -5.91 -3.78 37.46
CA LYS A 27 -6.03 -4.73 38.60
C LYS A 27 -5.63 -6.12 38.11
N VAL A 28 -5.05 -6.93 39.00
CA VAL A 28 -4.73 -8.33 38.74
C VAL A 28 -6.00 -9.10 38.40
N PHE A 29 -5.94 -9.95 37.40
CA PHE A 29 -7.02 -10.83 36.98
C PHE A 29 -6.52 -12.31 36.95
N PRO A 30 -7.33 -13.29 37.34
CA PRO A 30 -8.60 -13.12 38.09
C PRO A 30 -8.34 -12.63 39.52
N SER A 31 -9.15 -11.66 39.97
CA SER A 31 -9.12 -11.23 41.37
C SER A 31 -9.88 -12.24 42.25
N GLY A 32 -9.73 -12.14 43.55
CA GLY A 32 -10.35 -13.07 44.49
C GLY A 32 -9.32 -13.98 45.17
N PHE A 33 -9.78 -15.00 45.86
CA PHE A 33 -8.90 -15.98 46.50
C PHE A 33 -9.32 -17.39 46.14
N ASN A 34 -8.36 -18.28 46.00
CA ASN A 34 -8.60 -19.70 45.76
C ASN A 34 -8.75 -20.41 47.09
N LEU A 35 -9.90 -21.08 47.29
CA LEU A 35 -10.14 -21.94 48.45
C LEU A 35 -10.47 -23.34 47.92
N PHE A 36 -9.63 -24.31 48.23
CA PHE A 36 -9.76 -25.70 47.80
C PHE A 36 -10.00 -25.91 46.29
N GLY A 37 -9.34 -25.06 45.41
CA GLY A 37 -9.49 -25.11 43.97
C GLY A 37 -10.70 -24.35 43.41
N ILE A 38 -11.47 -23.66 44.25
CA ILE A 38 -12.58 -22.79 43.86
C ILE A 38 -12.16 -21.33 44.04
N ASN A 39 -12.22 -20.55 42.95
CA ASN A 39 -11.99 -19.11 43.03
C ASN A 39 -13.22 -18.41 43.57
N LEU A 40 -13.12 -17.83 44.76
CA LEU A 40 -14.18 -17.07 45.41
C LEU A 40 -13.93 -15.57 45.17
N PHE A 41 -15.04 -14.85 44.88
CA PHE A 41 -15.01 -13.40 44.62
C PHE A 41 -14.11 -12.98 43.43
N SER A 42 -13.92 -13.90 42.45
CA SER A 42 -13.22 -13.57 41.22
C SER A 42 -14.02 -12.56 40.39
N TYR A 43 -13.33 -11.62 39.77
CA TYR A 43 -13.95 -10.71 38.81
C TYR A 43 -14.38 -11.49 37.56
N SER A 44 -15.59 -11.27 37.09
CA SER A 44 -16.07 -11.79 35.80
C SER A 44 -15.94 -10.71 34.76
N LEU A 45 -15.27 -11.03 33.67
CA LEU A 45 -15.07 -10.09 32.55
C LEU A 45 -16.40 -9.58 32.00
N GLN A 46 -16.39 -8.30 31.64
CA GLN A 46 -17.52 -7.61 31.03
C GLN A 46 -17.10 -7.02 29.68
N ARG A 47 -18.08 -6.82 28.77
CA ARG A 47 -17.83 -6.08 27.54
C ARG A 47 -17.41 -4.66 27.86
N GLY A 48 -16.38 -4.18 27.14
CA GLY A 48 -15.82 -2.86 27.38
C GLY A 48 -14.67 -2.85 28.40
N ASP A 49 -14.42 -3.93 29.14
CA ASP A 49 -13.22 -4.05 29.97
C ASP A 49 -11.96 -3.88 29.11
N ILE A 50 -10.96 -3.23 29.67
CA ILE A 50 -9.64 -3.14 29.03
C ILE A 50 -8.76 -4.19 29.72
N VAL A 51 -8.20 -5.10 28.93
CA VAL A 51 -7.42 -6.23 29.41
C VAL A 51 -5.99 -6.18 28.88
N GLU A 52 -5.06 -6.60 29.70
CA GLU A 52 -3.70 -6.91 29.31
C GLU A 52 -3.61 -8.42 29.08
N ILE A 53 -3.01 -8.80 27.96
CA ILE A 53 -2.94 -10.16 27.44
C ILE A 53 -1.48 -10.49 27.20
N GLU A 54 -1.01 -11.56 27.80
CA GLU A 54 0.35 -12.06 27.60
C GLU A 54 0.31 -13.56 27.36
N ASN A 55 0.73 -13.98 26.16
CA ASN A 55 0.85 -15.38 25.79
C ASN A 55 1.86 -15.52 24.64
N ASN A 56 2.18 -16.77 24.29
CA ASN A 56 3.14 -17.07 23.21
C ASN A 56 2.79 -16.36 21.88
N LYS A 57 1.49 -16.14 21.60
CA LYS A 57 1.05 -15.50 20.37
C LYS A 57 1.33 -14.00 20.39
N THR A 58 1.08 -13.31 21.51
CA THR A 58 1.41 -11.89 21.65
C THR A 58 2.93 -11.67 21.55
N GLU A 59 3.73 -12.54 22.15
CA GLU A 59 5.19 -12.51 22.06
C GLU A 59 5.68 -12.72 20.63
N GLU A 60 5.14 -13.73 19.92
CA GLU A 60 5.47 -13.99 18.52
C GLU A 60 5.19 -12.76 17.65
N ILE A 61 3.98 -12.20 17.73
CA ILE A 61 3.56 -11.04 16.94
C ILE A 61 4.44 -9.83 17.24
N THR A 62 4.75 -9.55 18.52
CA THR A 62 5.54 -8.39 18.89
C THR A 62 7.01 -8.55 18.51
N ARG A 63 7.55 -9.77 18.60
CA ARG A 63 8.90 -10.08 18.14
C ARG A 63 9.03 -9.88 16.63
N ASP A 64 8.09 -10.40 15.85
CA ASP A 64 8.15 -10.33 14.38
C ASP A 64 7.91 -8.92 13.84
N LYS A 65 6.99 -8.17 14.45
CA LYS A 65 6.59 -6.84 13.95
C LYS A 65 7.43 -5.70 14.52
N TYR A 66 7.90 -5.82 15.76
CA TYR A 66 8.53 -4.72 16.49
C TYR A 66 9.92 -5.07 17.05
N ASN A 67 10.37 -6.32 16.87
CA ASN A 67 11.61 -6.85 17.46
C ASN A 67 11.66 -6.69 19.00
N GLU A 68 10.49 -6.81 19.64
CA GLU A 68 10.30 -6.69 21.09
C GLU A 68 9.45 -7.87 21.57
N VAL A 69 9.56 -8.22 22.85
CA VAL A 69 8.65 -9.18 23.52
C VAL A 69 7.76 -8.39 24.44
N ALA A 70 6.45 -8.36 24.18
CA ALA A 70 5.48 -7.61 24.95
C ALA A 70 4.08 -8.23 24.89
N GLY A 71 3.27 -7.97 25.92
CA GLY A 71 1.84 -8.23 25.92
C GLY A 71 1.04 -7.21 25.13
N PHE A 72 -0.23 -7.47 24.95
CA PHE A 72 -1.18 -6.56 24.31
C PHE A 72 -2.17 -5.99 25.30
N VAL A 73 -2.47 -4.69 25.16
CA VAL A 73 -3.61 -4.05 25.86
C VAL A 73 -4.74 -3.88 24.85
N LYS A 74 -5.89 -4.49 25.10
CA LYS A 74 -7.06 -4.52 24.21
C LYS A 74 -8.35 -4.34 25.01
N ARG A 75 -9.44 -4.02 24.30
CA ARG A 75 -10.78 -3.95 24.86
C ARG A 75 -11.57 -5.23 24.57
N VAL A 76 -12.28 -5.73 25.56
CA VAL A 76 -13.20 -6.87 25.42
C VAL A 76 -14.42 -6.43 24.60
N ILE A 77 -14.64 -7.06 23.47
CA ILE A 77 -15.75 -6.80 22.55
C ILE A 77 -16.78 -7.92 22.60
N GLY A 78 -16.32 -9.16 22.60
CA GLY A 78 -17.18 -10.35 22.66
C GLY A 78 -16.82 -11.27 23.81
N LEU A 79 -17.85 -11.73 24.50
CA LEU A 79 -17.82 -12.73 25.56
C LEU A 79 -18.29 -14.09 25.04
N PRO A 80 -18.06 -15.20 25.77
CA PRO A 80 -18.54 -16.52 25.40
C PRO A 80 -20.02 -16.52 24.99
N GLY A 81 -20.33 -17.09 23.79
CA GLY A 81 -21.68 -17.14 23.21
C GLY A 81 -22.07 -15.96 22.34
N ASP A 82 -21.32 -14.85 22.37
CA ASP A 82 -21.61 -13.71 21.50
C ASP A 82 -21.32 -14.02 20.02
N LYS A 83 -22.18 -13.47 19.13
CA LYS A 83 -21.99 -13.49 17.69
C LYS A 83 -21.42 -12.15 17.24
N ILE A 84 -20.25 -12.19 16.61
CA ILE A 84 -19.53 -11.01 16.12
C ILE A 84 -19.51 -11.06 14.58
N GLU A 85 -19.84 -9.94 13.96
CA GLU A 85 -19.71 -9.70 12.53
C GLU A 85 -19.13 -8.30 12.32
N LEU A 86 -18.24 -8.17 11.34
CA LEU A 86 -17.68 -6.89 10.92
C LEU A 86 -18.28 -6.56 9.55
N ARG A 87 -18.93 -5.41 9.42
CA ARG A 87 -19.60 -5.04 8.18
C ARG A 87 -19.67 -3.53 8.01
N ASP A 88 -19.32 -3.04 6.81
CA ASP A 88 -19.36 -1.62 6.44
C ASP A 88 -18.66 -0.69 7.45
N GLY A 89 -17.57 -1.16 8.06
CA GLY A 89 -16.79 -0.41 9.04
C GLY A 89 -17.34 -0.43 10.47
N TYR A 90 -18.38 -1.19 10.76
CA TYR A 90 -18.98 -1.35 12.07
C TYR A 90 -18.81 -2.76 12.64
N VAL A 91 -18.87 -2.84 13.96
CA VAL A 91 -19.02 -4.12 14.69
C VAL A 91 -20.50 -4.39 14.91
N TYR A 92 -20.94 -5.55 14.51
CA TYR A 92 -22.26 -6.11 14.84
C TYR A 92 -22.08 -7.14 15.95
N LEU A 93 -22.68 -6.87 17.09
CA LEU A 93 -22.71 -7.78 18.21
C LEU A 93 -24.15 -8.34 18.35
N ASN A 94 -24.31 -9.65 18.22
CA ASN A 94 -25.61 -10.31 18.27
C ASN A 94 -26.61 -9.66 17.28
N SER A 95 -26.13 -9.38 16.06
CA SER A 95 -26.88 -8.78 14.95
C SER A 95 -27.27 -7.29 15.13
N LYS A 96 -26.75 -6.61 16.13
CA LYS A 96 -26.97 -5.17 16.34
C LYS A 96 -25.65 -4.43 16.27
N ILE A 97 -25.65 -3.24 15.66
CA ILE A 97 -24.48 -2.36 15.66
C ILE A 97 -24.09 -2.06 17.10
N LEU A 98 -22.82 -2.31 17.43
CA LEU A 98 -22.26 -1.99 18.73
C LEU A 98 -21.99 -0.47 18.80
N ASP A 99 -22.40 0.15 19.90
CA ASP A 99 -22.06 1.53 20.19
C ASP A 99 -20.61 1.62 20.71
N GLU A 100 -19.75 2.37 19.99
CA GLU A 100 -18.30 2.37 20.21
C GLU A 100 -17.74 3.79 20.36
N PRO A 101 -18.09 4.53 21.42
CA PRO A 101 -17.61 5.89 21.62
C PRO A 101 -16.10 5.98 21.89
N TYR A 102 -15.46 4.88 22.22
CA TYR A 102 -14.02 4.77 22.46
C TYR A 102 -13.18 4.67 21.19
N THR A 103 -13.77 4.49 20.02
CA THR A 103 -13.04 4.51 18.74
C THR A 103 -12.78 5.93 18.28
N ALA A 104 -11.67 6.17 17.58
CA ALA A 104 -11.29 7.50 17.11
C ALA A 104 -12.27 8.08 16.07
N LYS A 105 -12.83 7.24 15.23
CA LYS A 105 -13.72 7.61 14.12
C LYS A 105 -14.82 6.57 13.91
N PRO A 106 -15.99 6.97 13.41
CA PRO A 106 -16.99 6.00 12.94
C PRO A 106 -16.47 5.20 11.74
N ARG A 107 -17.11 4.09 11.48
CA ARG A 107 -16.77 3.21 10.32
C ARG A 107 -15.27 2.87 10.22
N SER A 108 -14.63 2.72 11.35
CA SER A 108 -13.18 2.48 11.39
C SER A 108 -12.80 1.00 11.41
N THR A 109 -13.77 0.10 11.59
CA THR A 109 -13.54 -1.33 11.78
C THR A 109 -13.72 -2.10 10.49
N TYR A 110 -12.73 -2.90 10.15
CA TYR A 110 -12.77 -3.83 9.01
C TYR A 110 -12.22 -5.20 9.44
N GLY A 111 -12.55 -6.23 8.65
CA GLY A 111 -12.12 -7.59 8.91
C GLY A 111 -10.65 -7.83 8.64
N GLY A 112 -10.13 -8.90 9.20
CA GLY A 112 -8.79 -9.43 8.97
C GLY A 112 -8.84 -10.89 8.54
N ASP A 113 -7.69 -11.53 8.53
CA ASP A 113 -7.57 -12.92 8.07
C ASP A 113 -8.26 -13.92 8.99
N TYR A 114 -8.33 -13.62 10.30
CA TYR A 114 -9.00 -14.47 11.26
C TYR A 114 -10.53 -14.28 11.27
N LEU A 115 -11.00 -13.04 11.21
CA LEU A 115 -12.43 -12.72 11.06
C LEU A 115 -12.61 -11.77 9.86
N PRO A 116 -12.88 -12.29 8.66
CA PRO A 116 -13.15 -11.48 7.47
C PRO A 116 -14.47 -10.68 7.61
N ASP A 117 -14.57 -9.60 6.82
CA ASP A 117 -15.80 -8.81 6.75
C ASP A 117 -17.00 -9.68 6.35
N CYS A 118 -18.17 -9.36 6.90
CA CYS A 118 -19.46 -10.04 6.69
C CYS A 118 -19.44 -11.55 7.00
N LYS A 119 -18.50 -12.01 7.81
CA LYS A 119 -18.53 -13.36 8.39
C LYS A 119 -18.93 -13.27 9.85
N VAL A 120 -19.86 -14.14 10.22
CA VAL A 120 -20.32 -14.24 11.61
C VAL A 120 -19.48 -15.29 12.33
N MET A 121 -18.92 -14.91 13.47
CA MET A 121 -18.23 -15.81 14.37
C MET A 121 -18.93 -15.86 15.72
N THR A 122 -19.12 -17.05 16.30
CA THR A 122 -19.58 -17.20 17.68
C THR A 122 -18.37 -17.40 18.57
N VAL A 123 -18.25 -16.62 19.63
CA VAL A 123 -17.17 -16.74 20.61
C VAL A 123 -17.38 -18.02 21.44
N PRO A 124 -16.41 -18.97 21.43
CA PRO A 124 -16.54 -20.20 22.23
C PRO A 124 -16.48 -19.95 23.73
N SER A 125 -16.81 -20.97 24.53
CA SER A 125 -16.64 -20.95 25.98
C SER A 125 -15.17 -20.71 26.35
N GLN A 126 -14.92 -19.98 27.42
CA GLN A 126 -13.58 -19.63 27.95
C GLN A 126 -12.70 -18.80 26.98
N LYS A 127 -13.29 -18.27 25.93
CA LYS A 127 -12.60 -17.39 24.97
C LYS A 127 -13.26 -16.02 24.97
N ILE A 128 -12.48 -15.01 24.64
CA ILE A 128 -12.98 -13.65 24.40
C ILE A 128 -12.52 -13.14 23.05
N PHE A 129 -13.26 -12.22 22.47
CA PHE A 129 -12.88 -11.46 21.30
C PHE A 129 -12.50 -10.04 21.72
N VAL A 130 -11.28 -9.64 21.42
CA VAL A 130 -10.73 -8.35 21.85
C VAL A 130 -10.33 -7.51 20.65
N MET A 131 -10.47 -6.18 20.79
CA MET A 131 -10.04 -5.24 19.75
C MET A 131 -9.33 -4.04 20.37
N GLY A 132 -8.41 -3.46 19.62
CA GLY A 132 -7.86 -2.17 19.98
C GLY A 132 -8.80 -1.02 19.62
N ASP A 133 -8.79 0.07 20.39
CA ASP A 133 -9.63 1.24 20.13
C ASP A 133 -9.16 2.00 18.88
N ASN A 134 -7.86 1.97 18.55
CA ASN A 134 -7.36 2.38 17.24
C ASN A 134 -7.57 1.25 16.23
N ARG A 135 -8.80 1.10 15.73
CA ARG A 135 -9.24 -0.01 14.88
C ARG A 135 -8.39 -0.22 13.64
N LYS A 136 -7.88 0.85 13.04
CA LYS A 136 -7.16 0.81 11.76
C LYS A 136 -5.68 0.43 11.91
N ALA A 137 -5.14 0.51 13.12
CA ALA A 137 -3.74 0.19 13.41
C ALA A 137 -3.56 -0.91 14.46
N SER A 138 -4.62 -1.57 14.88
CA SER A 138 -4.56 -2.59 15.94
C SER A 138 -4.37 -3.99 15.36
N LEU A 139 -3.35 -4.68 15.85
CA LEU A 139 -3.23 -6.13 15.74
C LEU A 139 -4.03 -6.76 16.89
N ASP A 140 -5.17 -7.37 16.58
CA ASP A 140 -6.13 -7.87 17.57
C ASP A 140 -6.85 -9.13 17.07
N SER A 141 -7.97 -9.50 17.71
CA SER A 141 -8.68 -10.73 17.41
C SER A 141 -9.20 -10.86 15.97
N ARG A 142 -9.17 -9.81 15.18
CA ARG A 142 -9.50 -9.85 13.75
C ARG A 142 -8.39 -10.50 12.91
N PHE A 143 -7.16 -10.50 13.41
CA PHE A 143 -5.93 -10.90 12.72
C PHE A 143 -5.27 -12.08 13.44
N ASP A 144 -3.96 -12.20 13.33
CA ASP A 144 -3.15 -13.31 13.84
C ASP A 144 -3.33 -13.61 15.34
N LEU A 145 -3.71 -12.62 16.15
CA LEU A 145 -4.00 -12.85 17.57
C LEU A 145 -5.15 -13.85 17.76
N GLY A 146 -6.22 -13.74 16.93
CA GLY A 146 -7.40 -14.59 17.05
C GLY A 146 -8.13 -14.44 18.40
N LEU A 147 -8.87 -15.45 18.78
CA LEU A 147 -9.56 -15.50 20.08
C LEU A 147 -8.56 -15.70 21.23
N VAL A 148 -8.75 -14.98 22.30
CA VAL A 148 -7.90 -15.03 23.50
C VAL A 148 -8.54 -15.92 24.55
N ASP A 149 -7.75 -16.78 25.20
CA ASP A 149 -8.19 -17.53 26.36
C ASP A 149 -8.29 -16.62 27.57
N GLU A 150 -9.35 -16.72 28.37
CA GLU A 150 -9.49 -15.91 29.59
C GLU A 150 -8.32 -16.09 30.58
N LYS A 151 -7.68 -17.25 30.57
CA LYS A 151 -6.49 -17.54 31.41
C LYS A 151 -5.24 -16.75 31.03
N ASP A 152 -5.19 -16.23 29.79
CA ASP A 152 -4.06 -15.45 29.28
C ASP A 152 -4.18 -13.95 29.60
N ILE A 153 -5.20 -13.58 30.38
CA ILE A 153 -5.41 -12.23 30.88
C ILE A 153 -4.75 -12.12 32.25
N HIS A 154 -3.89 -11.14 32.41
CA HIS A 154 -3.19 -10.92 33.67
C HIS A 154 -3.68 -9.69 34.43
N LEU A 155 -4.08 -8.65 33.68
CA LEU A 155 -4.53 -7.38 34.24
C LEU A 155 -5.82 -6.92 33.57
N VAL A 156 -6.67 -6.18 34.34
CA VAL A 156 -7.93 -5.64 33.86
C VAL A 156 -8.20 -4.23 34.41
N ILE A 157 -8.75 -3.36 33.55
CA ILE A 157 -9.48 -2.16 33.98
C ILE A 157 -10.97 -2.42 33.77
N PRO A 158 -11.76 -2.67 34.79
CA PRO A 158 -13.19 -2.87 34.67
C PRO A 158 -13.89 -1.68 34.01
N ILE A 159 -14.95 -1.95 33.23
CA ILE A 159 -15.69 -0.89 32.51
C ILE A 159 -16.20 0.20 33.44
N ASP A 160 -16.64 -0.13 34.66
CA ASP A 160 -17.12 0.79 35.67
C ASP A 160 -16.01 1.65 36.33
N GLN A 161 -14.73 1.35 36.04
CA GLN A 161 -13.57 2.07 36.57
C GLN A 161 -12.83 2.87 35.46
N GLN A 162 -13.47 3.08 34.32
CA GLN A 162 -12.93 3.83 33.20
C GLN A 162 -13.37 5.30 33.15
N GLU A 163 -13.83 5.86 34.27
CA GLU A 163 -14.34 7.25 34.34
C GLU A 163 -13.36 8.29 33.82
N GLU A 164 -12.08 8.14 34.13
CA GLU A 164 -11.01 9.06 33.69
C GLU A 164 -10.86 9.11 32.17
N TYR A 165 -11.27 8.07 31.43
CA TYR A 165 -11.19 8.01 29.96
C TYR A 165 -12.44 8.56 29.27
N LYS A 166 -13.48 8.97 30.03
CA LYS A 166 -14.70 9.53 29.42
C LYS A 166 -14.43 10.78 28.59
N THR A 167 -13.39 11.54 28.92
CA THR A 167 -12.99 12.73 28.15
C THR A 167 -12.46 12.42 26.75
N THR A 168 -12.04 11.17 26.51
CA THR A 168 -11.56 10.70 25.21
C THR A 168 -12.68 10.07 24.37
N LEU A 169 -13.87 9.88 24.95
CA LEU A 169 -15.01 9.31 24.24
C LEU A 169 -15.64 10.34 23.30
N ARG A 170 -16.00 9.90 22.12
CA ARG A 170 -16.69 10.73 21.12
C ARG A 170 -18.20 10.58 21.19
N ASP A 171 -18.93 11.52 20.63
CA ASP A 171 -20.37 11.39 20.42
C ASP A 171 -20.64 10.49 19.22
N THR A 172 -21.36 9.39 19.44
CA THR A 172 -21.68 8.38 18.42
C THR A 172 -23.06 8.57 17.78
N LYS A 173 -23.83 9.56 18.25
CA LYS A 173 -25.22 9.80 17.84
C LYS A 173 -25.46 9.82 16.33
N PHE A 174 -24.47 10.31 15.58
CA PHE A 174 -24.58 10.49 14.14
C PHE A 174 -23.71 9.53 13.32
N ASP A 175 -23.06 8.56 13.94
CA ASP A 175 -22.11 7.66 13.30
C ASP A 175 -22.66 6.98 12.04
N GLN A 176 -23.93 6.58 12.08
CA GLN A 176 -24.58 5.86 11.00
C GLN A 176 -25.15 6.78 9.90
N THR A 177 -25.02 8.08 10.02
CA THR A 177 -25.51 9.02 9.02
C THR A 177 -24.51 9.15 7.85
N LEU A 178 -25.05 9.42 6.63
CA LEU A 178 -24.22 9.64 5.44
C LEU A 178 -23.27 10.85 5.59
N ALA A 179 -23.70 11.86 6.35
CA ALA A 179 -22.89 13.07 6.59
C ALA A 179 -21.58 12.80 7.33
N HIS A 180 -21.50 11.69 8.07
CA HIS A 180 -20.29 11.30 8.83
C HIS A 180 -19.50 10.16 8.17
N LYS A 181 -19.80 9.84 6.92
CA LYS A 181 -19.02 8.88 6.15
C LYS A 181 -17.65 9.50 5.84
N PRO A 182 -16.54 8.89 6.30
CA PRO A 182 -15.21 9.39 5.97
C PRO A 182 -15.00 9.42 4.44
N THR A 183 -14.44 10.52 3.96
CA THR A 183 -14.09 10.70 2.55
C THR A 183 -12.61 11.02 2.42
N LEU A 184 -11.95 10.29 1.53
CA LEU A 184 -10.55 10.52 1.22
C LEU A 184 -10.41 11.56 0.12
N ASP A 185 -9.71 12.65 0.41
CA ASP A 185 -9.20 13.60 -0.58
C ASP A 185 -7.74 13.29 -0.89
N GLY A 186 -7.46 12.81 -2.11
CA GLY A 186 -6.12 12.43 -2.52
C GLY A 186 -5.14 13.61 -2.57
N ASN A 187 -5.59 14.81 -2.93
CA ASN A 187 -4.74 16.01 -2.93
C ASN A 187 -4.37 16.40 -1.50
N ASP A 188 -5.33 16.34 -0.58
CA ASP A 188 -5.08 16.62 0.83
C ASP A 188 -4.13 15.60 1.46
N PHE A 189 -4.29 14.32 1.16
CA PHE A 189 -3.35 13.29 1.58
C PHE A 189 -1.93 13.60 1.12
N VAL A 190 -1.73 13.93 -0.16
CA VAL A 190 -0.40 14.24 -0.71
C VAL A 190 0.16 15.52 -0.09
N ARG A 191 -0.66 16.53 0.15
CA ARG A 191 -0.27 17.75 0.85
C ARG A 191 0.24 17.47 2.27
N LEU A 192 -0.50 16.66 3.04
CA LEU A 192 -0.13 16.26 4.39
C LEU A 192 1.15 15.42 4.42
N LEU A 193 1.28 14.45 3.49
CA LEU A 193 2.48 13.66 3.32
C LEU A 193 3.70 14.54 3.01
N ASN A 194 3.54 15.50 2.12
CA ASN A 194 4.63 16.43 1.74
C ASN A 194 5.05 17.34 2.90
N GLN A 195 4.14 17.72 3.78
CA GLN A 195 4.50 18.40 5.04
C GLN A 195 5.42 17.52 5.90
N LYS A 196 5.07 16.24 6.08
CA LYS A 196 5.90 15.28 6.83
C LYS A 196 7.24 15.00 6.16
N ARG A 197 7.30 14.92 4.84
CA ARG A 197 8.54 14.79 4.08
C ARG A 197 9.45 15.99 4.27
N LYS A 198 8.89 17.22 4.22
CA LYS A 198 9.63 18.45 4.46
C LYS A 198 10.23 18.50 5.88
N GLU A 199 9.48 18.08 6.91
CA GLU A 199 9.98 17.98 8.30
C GLU A 199 11.24 17.11 8.41
N LYS A 200 11.42 16.16 7.48
CA LYS A 200 12.57 15.25 7.39
C LYS A 200 13.61 15.64 6.32
N ASN A 201 13.50 16.82 5.72
CA ASN A 201 14.36 17.29 4.62
C ASN A 201 14.32 16.37 3.38
N ILE A 202 13.19 15.71 3.11
CA ILE A 202 12.97 14.88 1.93
C ILE A 202 12.20 15.70 0.89
N LYS A 203 12.55 15.57 -0.39
CA LYS A 203 11.86 16.27 -1.49
C LYS A 203 10.37 15.90 -1.51
N PRO A 204 9.48 16.87 -1.78
CA PRO A 204 8.06 16.60 -1.92
C PRO A 204 7.78 15.69 -3.13
N LEU A 205 6.69 14.94 -3.05
CA LEU A 205 6.15 14.16 -4.16
C LEU A 205 5.19 15.02 -4.99
N SER A 206 5.21 14.82 -6.32
CA SER A 206 4.23 15.41 -7.23
C SER A 206 2.98 14.53 -7.32
N TYR A 207 1.80 15.13 -7.24
CA TYR A 207 0.56 14.39 -7.49
C TYR A 207 0.44 14.01 -8.97
N SER A 208 0.25 12.73 -9.25
CA SER A 208 0.15 12.19 -10.60
C SER A 208 -1.28 11.70 -10.90
N PRO A 209 -2.01 12.35 -11.82
CA PRO A 209 -3.31 11.86 -12.26
C PRO A 209 -3.26 10.46 -12.89
N LEU A 210 -2.16 10.10 -13.57
CA LEU A 210 -2.00 8.78 -14.17
C LEU A 210 -1.83 7.69 -13.11
N LEU A 211 -1.03 7.93 -12.07
CA LEU A 211 -0.92 7.02 -10.94
C LEU A 211 -2.23 6.91 -10.16
N THR A 212 -2.99 8.01 -10.05
CA THR A 212 -4.33 8.00 -9.43
C THR A 212 -5.32 7.16 -10.24
N LEU A 213 -5.27 7.25 -11.56
CA LEU A 213 -6.08 6.40 -12.45
C LEU A 213 -5.70 4.92 -12.28
N ALA A 214 -4.40 4.61 -12.25
CA ALA A 214 -3.89 3.26 -12.02
C ALA A 214 -4.32 2.71 -10.66
N SER A 215 -4.22 3.51 -9.59
CA SER A 215 -4.66 3.16 -8.23
C SER A 215 -6.14 2.81 -8.19
N GLY A 216 -6.98 3.63 -8.82
CA GLY A 216 -8.42 3.38 -8.90
C GLY A 216 -8.77 2.10 -9.69
N ARG A 217 -8.03 1.82 -10.78
CA ARG A 217 -8.19 0.58 -11.53
C ARG A 217 -7.78 -0.64 -10.69
N ARG A 218 -6.62 -0.56 -10.03
CA ARG A 218 -6.13 -1.63 -9.18
C ARG A 218 -7.10 -1.94 -8.04
N GLY A 219 -7.61 -0.91 -7.34
CA GLY A 219 -8.61 -1.08 -6.27
C GLY A 219 -9.90 -1.74 -6.76
N ARG A 220 -10.43 -1.35 -7.94
CA ARG A 220 -11.60 -2.04 -8.53
C ARG A 220 -11.34 -3.51 -8.82
N ILE A 221 -10.16 -3.84 -9.34
CA ILE A 221 -9.78 -5.21 -9.64
C ILE A 221 -9.67 -6.03 -8.35
N MET A 222 -9.03 -5.49 -7.31
CA MET A 222 -8.94 -6.14 -6.00
C MET A 222 -10.34 -6.51 -5.46
N ILE A 223 -11.30 -5.58 -5.56
CA ILE A 223 -12.68 -5.83 -5.14
C ILE A 223 -13.37 -6.89 -6.02
N ASN A 224 -13.29 -6.74 -7.34
CA ASN A 224 -14.01 -7.60 -8.28
C ASN A 224 -13.51 -9.05 -8.26
N THR A 225 -12.27 -9.28 -7.92
CA THR A 225 -11.65 -10.61 -7.90
C THR A 225 -11.46 -11.16 -6.50
N ASP A 226 -11.75 -10.36 -5.47
CA ASP A 226 -11.41 -10.71 -4.07
C ASP A 226 -9.96 -11.18 -3.97
N ASP A 227 -9.04 -10.35 -4.51
CA ASP A 227 -7.61 -10.65 -4.55
C ASP A 227 -6.80 -9.39 -4.23
N PHE A 228 -6.25 -9.36 -3.03
CA PHE A 228 -5.43 -8.26 -2.51
C PHE A 228 -3.93 -8.55 -2.58
N SER A 229 -3.54 -9.67 -3.21
CA SER A 229 -2.14 -10.03 -3.40
C SER A 229 -1.44 -9.08 -4.37
N PHE A 230 -0.15 -8.84 -4.17
CA PHE A 230 0.67 -8.06 -5.10
C PHE A 230 0.83 -8.76 -6.45
N GLU A 231 0.82 -10.08 -6.45
CA GLU A 231 0.95 -10.95 -7.62
C GLU A 231 -0.31 -10.94 -8.49
N ALA A 232 -1.45 -10.49 -7.94
CA ALA A 232 -2.75 -10.46 -8.61
C ALA A 232 -3.12 -11.83 -9.23
N THR A 233 -3.03 -12.88 -8.42
CA THR A 233 -3.11 -14.28 -8.84
C THR A 233 -4.41 -14.65 -9.56
N LYS A 234 -5.52 -13.98 -9.22
CA LYS A 234 -6.82 -14.23 -9.86
C LYS A 234 -7.05 -13.41 -11.13
N SER A 235 -6.54 -12.18 -11.19
CA SER A 235 -6.78 -11.26 -12.31
C SER A 235 -5.64 -11.18 -13.31
N GLY A 236 -4.40 -11.45 -12.87
CA GLY A 236 -3.18 -11.18 -13.64
C GLY A 236 -2.86 -9.67 -13.80
N ILE A 237 -3.70 -8.78 -13.24
CA ILE A 237 -3.51 -7.32 -13.36
C ILE A 237 -2.81 -6.79 -12.11
N THR A 238 -1.51 -6.81 -12.17
CA THR A 238 -0.63 -6.27 -11.11
C THR A 238 -0.59 -4.74 -11.12
N MET A 239 0.06 -4.14 -10.12
CA MET A 239 0.40 -2.71 -10.12
C MET A 239 1.07 -2.30 -11.44
N LYS A 240 2.09 -3.05 -11.90
CA LYS A 240 2.82 -2.72 -13.14
C LYS A 240 1.91 -2.68 -14.35
N THR A 241 0.97 -3.64 -14.46
CA THR A 241 -0.01 -3.67 -15.54
C THR A 241 -0.93 -2.45 -15.46
N ALA A 242 -1.50 -2.16 -14.30
CA ALA A 242 -2.41 -1.02 -14.10
C ALA A 242 -1.73 0.32 -14.39
N VAL A 243 -0.47 0.48 -13.97
CA VAL A 243 0.33 1.70 -14.19
C VAL A 243 0.67 1.87 -15.67
N LYS A 244 1.08 0.79 -16.37
CA LYS A 244 1.38 0.81 -17.81
C LYS A 244 0.12 1.18 -18.62
N GLU A 245 -1.02 0.58 -18.32
CA GLU A 245 -2.28 0.84 -19.00
C GLU A 245 -2.84 2.25 -18.73
N ALA A 246 -2.49 2.86 -17.60
CA ALA A 246 -2.77 4.26 -17.33
C ALA A 246 -1.84 5.22 -18.10
N GLY A 247 -0.81 4.70 -18.78
CA GLY A 247 0.14 5.50 -19.56
C GLY A 247 1.26 6.15 -18.73
N TYR A 248 1.44 5.73 -17.47
CA TYR A 248 2.54 6.23 -16.65
C TYR A 248 3.82 5.45 -16.96
N GLN A 249 4.88 6.18 -17.32
CA GLN A 249 6.16 5.61 -17.77
C GLN A 249 7.27 5.96 -16.77
N ASN A 250 7.49 5.10 -15.79
CA ASN A 250 8.65 5.17 -14.92
C ASN A 250 9.11 3.77 -14.50
N ARG A 251 10.37 3.65 -14.06
CA ARG A 251 11.00 2.35 -13.80
C ARG A 251 10.89 1.89 -12.35
N LEU A 252 10.78 2.82 -11.42
CA LEU A 252 10.61 2.51 -10.00
C LEU A 252 9.16 2.72 -9.60
N LEU A 253 8.53 1.68 -9.13
CA LEU A 253 7.12 1.69 -8.72
C LEU A 253 6.97 1.01 -7.37
N ALA A 254 6.05 1.53 -6.54
CA ALA A 254 5.60 0.86 -5.32
C ALA A 254 4.09 1.03 -5.13
N GLU A 255 3.49 0.08 -4.43
CA GLU A 255 2.07 0.05 -4.10
C GLU A 255 1.90 -0.12 -2.60
N ILE A 256 0.98 0.66 -2.02
CA ILE A 256 0.39 0.40 -0.71
C ILE A 256 -1.10 0.24 -0.94
N SER A 257 -1.70 -0.78 -0.34
CA SER A 257 -3.14 -0.94 -0.31
C SER A 257 -3.64 -1.17 1.12
N THR A 258 -4.82 -0.66 1.42
CA THR A 258 -5.47 -0.89 2.71
C THR A 258 -6.99 -0.95 2.54
N ARG A 259 -7.66 -1.60 3.48
CA ARG A 259 -9.12 -1.64 3.56
C ARG A 259 -9.60 -0.70 4.65
N GLY A 260 -10.76 -0.13 4.46
CA GLY A 260 -11.43 0.72 5.44
C GLY A 260 -11.72 2.11 4.92
N TYR A 261 -12.59 2.80 5.65
CA TYR A 261 -12.98 4.18 5.36
C TYR A 261 -12.03 5.14 6.06
N PHE A 262 -11.39 6.03 5.30
CA PHE A 262 -10.38 6.96 5.80
C PHE A 262 -10.67 8.40 5.42
N GLU A 263 -10.34 9.31 6.32
CA GLU A 263 -9.99 10.69 5.97
C GLU A 263 -8.49 10.78 5.68
N SER A 264 -8.06 11.83 4.97
CA SER A 264 -6.66 11.95 4.52
C SER A 264 -5.64 11.96 5.66
N SER A 265 -5.93 12.67 6.75
CA SER A 265 -5.06 12.72 7.92
C SER A 265 -4.96 11.38 8.63
N GLU A 266 -6.09 10.71 8.80
CA GLU A 266 -6.17 9.41 9.45
C GLU A 266 -5.44 8.31 8.65
N LEU A 267 -5.56 8.34 7.31
CA LEU A 267 -4.84 7.43 6.44
C LEU A 267 -3.32 7.61 6.59
N LEU A 268 -2.86 8.86 6.59
CA LEU A 268 -1.44 9.15 6.76
C LEU A 268 -0.94 8.67 8.13
N GLU A 269 -1.66 8.95 9.20
CA GLU A 269 -1.32 8.46 10.54
C GLU A 269 -1.26 6.93 10.57
N ASN A 270 -2.26 6.26 10.00
CA ASN A 270 -2.28 4.80 9.90
C ASN A 270 -1.02 4.26 9.20
N PHE A 271 -0.67 4.80 8.04
CA PHE A 271 0.52 4.37 7.32
C PHE A 271 1.84 4.65 8.06
N LEU A 272 1.88 5.67 8.90
CA LEU A 272 3.05 5.99 9.71
C LEU A 272 3.23 5.07 10.93
N GLU A 273 2.20 4.33 11.33
CA GLU A 273 2.28 3.33 12.43
C GLU A 273 3.09 2.09 12.03
N PHE A 274 3.13 1.75 10.73
CA PHE A 274 3.79 0.53 10.25
C PHE A 274 5.15 0.85 9.62
N PRO A 275 6.22 0.14 10.02
CA PRO A 275 7.58 0.40 9.54
C PRO A 275 7.72 0.35 8.00
N ASP A 276 7.10 -0.62 7.34
CA ASP A 276 7.24 -0.83 5.90
C ASP A 276 6.57 0.29 5.09
N THR A 277 5.34 0.66 5.44
CA THR A 277 4.66 1.77 4.77
C THR A 277 5.36 3.09 5.06
N LYS A 278 5.81 3.31 6.29
CA LYS A 278 6.59 4.49 6.68
C LYS A 278 7.89 4.61 5.86
N LYS A 279 8.57 3.50 5.60
CA LYS A 279 9.77 3.47 4.75
C LYS A 279 9.45 3.92 3.32
N LEU A 280 8.34 3.45 2.74
CA LEU A 280 7.91 3.87 1.39
C LEU A 280 7.53 5.36 1.35
N LEU A 281 6.75 5.84 2.32
CA LEU A 281 6.33 7.24 2.39
C LEU A 281 7.51 8.22 2.45
N PHE A 282 8.62 7.83 3.08
CA PHE A 282 9.81 8.65 3.26
C PHE A 282 10.98 8.28 2.34
N SER A 283 10.79 7.36 1.38
CA SER A 283 11.83 7.08 0.39
C SER A 283 12.08 8.30 -0.52
N SER A 284 13.34 8.62 -0.73
CA SER A 284 13.77 9.66 -1.68
C SER A 284 13.73 9.20 -3.14
N ASP A 285 13.54 7.91 -3.37
CA ASP A 285 13.58 7.29 -4.69
C ASP A 285 12.33 7.60 -5.52
N TYR A 286 11.24 7.97 -4.85
CA TYR A 286 9.99 8.34 -5.52
C TYR A 286 9.86 9.84 -5.68
N GLN A 287 9.32 10.27 -6.83
CA GLN A 287 9.05 11.66 -7.19
C GLN A 287 7.55 11.91 -7.35
N ASP A 288 6.78 10.90 -7.74
CA ASP A 288 5.36 11.01 -8.03
C ASP A 288 4.55 10.09 -7.13
N VAL A 289 3.32 10.49 -6.85
CA VAL A 289 2.35 9.71 -6.08
C VAL A 289 0.94 9.88 -6.66
N GLY A 290 0.19 8.79 -6.67
CA GLY A 290 -1.24 8.80 -6.98
C GLY A 290 -1.99 7.95 -5.98
N ILE A 291 -3.19 8.37 -5.61
CA ILE A 291 -4.02 7.69 -4.61
C ILE A 291 -5.47 7.67 -5.05
N ASN A 292 -6.15 6.56 -4.77
CA ASN A 292 -7.58 6.44 -5.00
C ASN A 292 -8.24 5.56 -3.94
N ALA A 293 -9.45 5.92 -3.54
CA ALA A 293 -10.32 5.13 -2.69
C ALA A 293 -11.49 4.59 -3.54
N VAL A 294 -11.63 3.28 -3.58
CA VAL A 294 -12.69 2.60 -4.35
C VAL A 294 -13.65 1.95 -3.37
N ILE A 295 -14.93 2.28 -3.49
CA ILE A 295 -16.01 1.64 -2.74
C ILE A 295 -16.63 0.56 -3.65
N GLY A 296 -16.90 -0.61 -3.08
CA GLY A 296 -17.53 -1.71 -3.77
C GLY A 296 -18.04 -2.77 -2.81
N GLU A 297 -18.33 -3.94 -3.33
CA GLU A 297 -18.83 -5.07 -2.57
C GLU A 297 -18.11 -6.36 -2.97
N ILE A 298 -17.78 -7.18 -1.98
CA ILE A 298 -17.27 -8.54 -2.18
C ILE A 298 -18.32 -9.50 -1.63
N GLN A 299 -18.92 -10.30 -2.49
CA GLN A 299 -19.98 -11.26 -2.11
C GLN A 299 -21.12 -10.59 -1.30
N GLY A 300 -21.53 -9.37 -1.70
CA GLY A 300 -22.55 -8.60 -1.00
C GLY A 300 -22.05 -7.86 0.26
N CYS A 301 -20.75 -7.91 0.55
CA CYS A 301 -20.15 -7.24 1.69
C CYS A 301 -19.56 -5.89 1.27
N PRO A 302 -20.10 -4.76 1.76
CA PRO A 302 -19.58 -3.43 1.44
C PRO A 302 -18.19 -3.20 2.02
N LEU A 303 -17.29 -2.65 1.22
CA LEU A 303 -15.97 -2.23 1.69
C LEU A 303 -15.43 -1.05 0.89
N GLN A 304 -14.44 -0.36 1.47
CA GLN A 304 -13.60 0.58 0.75
C GLN A 304 -12.17 0.03 0.69
N VAL A 305 -11.56 0.13 -0.48
CA VAL A 305 -10.14 -0.17 -0.71
C VAL A 305 -9.44 1.13 -1.11
N VAL A 306 -8.36 1.45 -0.42
CA VAL A 306 -7.48 2.56 -0.78
C VAL A 306 -6.21 1.99 -1.36
N VAL A 307 -5.82 2.50 -2.53
CA VAL A 307 -4.56 2.15 -3.19
C VAL A 307 -3.75 3.40 -3.41
N VAL A 308 -2.46 3.35 -3.04
CA VAL A 308 -1.47 4.40 -3.28
C VAL A 308 -0.38 3.84 -4.16
N HIS A 309 -0.13 4.48 -5.29
CA HIS A 309 0.99 4.17 -6.16
C HIS A 309 2.06 5.26 -6.06
N PHE A 310 3.31 4.83 -5.95
CA PHE A 310 4.47 5.69 -6.02
C PHE A 310 5.22 5.43 -7.31
N GLY A 311 5.71 6.50 -7.93
CA GLY A 311 6.54 6.44 -9.13
C GLY A 311 7.85 7.17 -8.92
N GLY A 312 8.94 6.58 -9.44
CA GLY A 312 10.26 7.16 -9.36
C GLY A 312 11.03 6.96 -10.66
N TYR A 313 11.84 7.95 -11.00
CA TYR A 313 12.72 7.90 -12.16
C TYR A 313 14.15 7.60 -11.71
N VAL A 314 14.69 6.49 -12.23
CA VAL A 314 16.10 6.14 -12.10
C VAL A 314 16.69 6.25 -13.49
N PRO A 315 17.63 7.16 -13.74
CA PRO A 315 18.31 7.28 -15.02
C PRO A 315 18.99 5.96 -15.42
N PRO A 316 19.00 5.59 -16.71
CA PRO A 316 19.61 4.34 -17.16
C PRO A 316 21.13 4.31 -17.00
N ASN A 317 21.80 5.48 -16.95
CA ASN A 317 23.25 5.62 -16.84
C ASN A 317 23.98 4.76 -17.89
N TYR A 318 23.65 4.97 -19.17
CA TYR A 318 24.29 4.25 -20.26
C TYR A 318 25.81 4.39 -20.21
N PRO A 319 26.55 3.28 -20.35
CA PRO A 319 27.99 3.33 -20.48
C PRO A 319 28.38 4.22 -21.68
N LYS A 320 29.37 5.11 -21.47
CA LYS A 320 29.82 6.04 -22.52
C LYS A 320 30.13 5.32 -23.84
N GLY A 321 30.80 4.17 -23.80
CA GLY A 321 31.14 3.39 -24.97
C GLY A 321 29.94 2.90 -25.78
N VAL A 322 28.79 2.66 -25.12
CA VAL A 322 27.52 2.30 -25.77
C VAL A 322 26.96 3.52 -26.50
N VAL A 323 26.91 4.68 -25.84
CA VAL A 323 26.45 5.93 -26.47
C VAL A 323 27.31 6.31 -27.65
N ASP A 324 28.64 6.25 -27.51
CA ASP A 324 29.62 6.55 -28.55
C ASP A 324 29.45 5.59 -29.75
N SER A 325 29.16 4.30 -29.53
CA SER A 325 28.93 3.32 -30.58
C SER A 325 27.68 3.63 -31.41
N TRP A 326 26.57 4.00 -30.75
CA TRP A 326 25.34 4.42 -31.44
C TRP A 326 25.54 5.74 -32.20
N GLN A 327 26.29 6.70 -31.64
CA GLN A 327 26.63 7.95 -32.31
C GLN A 327 27.48 7.68 -33.58
N LYS A 328 28.51 6.84 -33.44
CA LYS A 328 29.34 6.45 -34.59
C LYS A 328 28.53 5.76 -35.69
N LEU A 329 27.57 4.91 -35.33
CA LEU A 329 26.65 4.29 -36.29
C LEU A 329 25.85 5.36 -37.04
N LEU A 330 25.30 6.35 -36.32
CA LEU A 330 24.57 7.47 -36.91
C LEU A 330 25.42 8.25 -37.90
N ASP A 331 26.68 8.55 -37.53
CA ASP A 331 27.62 9.28 -38.38
C ASP A 331 27.94 8.49 -39.64
N ASN A 332 28.15 7.16 -39.52
CA ASN A 332 28.38 6.28 -40.67
C ASN A 332 27.15 6.21 -41.59
N LEU A 333 25.93 6.18 -41.03
CA LEU A 333 24.70 6.18 -41.84
C LEU A 333 24.50 7.52 -42.58
N ASN A 334 24.84 8.64 -41.94
CA ASN A 334 24.81 9.96 -42.60
C ASN A 334 25.82 10.02 -43.77
N GLN A 335 27.05 9.53 -43.56
CA GLN A 335 28.05 9.46 -44.60
C GLN A 335 27.64 8.53 -45.74
N GLY A 336 27.13 7.33 -45.41
CA GLY A 336 26.64 6.35 -46.37
C GLY A 336 25.49 6.89 -47.22
N TYR A 337 24.49 7.56 -46.56
CA TYR A 337 23.40 8.20 -47.29
C TYR A 337 23.92 9.21 -48.30
N SER A 338 24.79 10.15 -47.88
CA SER A 338 25.37 11.19 -48.72
C SER A 338 26.25 10.62 -49.84
N PHE A 339 26.88 9.45 -49.61
CA PHE A 339 27.63 8.77 -50.63
C PHE A 339 26.71 8.17 -51.71
N TYR A 340 25.70 7.40 -51.34
CA TYR A 340 24.81 6.73 -52.32
C TYR A 340 23.83 7.72 -52.98
N GLU A 341 23.50 8.84 -52.38
CA GLU A 341 22.68 9.89 -52.97
C GLU A 341 23.29 10.47 -54.24
N LYS A 342 24.65 10.47 -54.37
CA LYS A 342 25.34 10.92 -55.55
C LYS A 342 25.10 10.02 -56.80
N PHE A 343 24.70 8.79 -56.58
CA PHE A 343 24.35 7.85 -57.66
C PHE A 343 22.90 7.91 -58.08
N LYS A 344 22.08 8.70 -57.39
CA LYS A 344 20.72 8.98 -57.80
C LYS A 344 20.74 9.75 -59.12
N ASN A 345 20.08 9.22 -60.14
CA ASN A 345 20.06 9.71 -61.52
C ASN A 345 21.39 9.54 -62.30
N SER A 346 22.32 8.68 -61.87
CA SER A 346 23.53 8.36 -62.65
C SER A 346 23.20 7.32 -63.70
N ASP A 347 23.81 7.48 -64.91
CA ASP A 347 23.65 6.51 -65.96
C ASP A 347 24.36 5.18 -65.66
N GLY A 348 23.71 4.07 -66.01
CA GLY A 348 24.27 2.73 -65.78
C GLY A 348 24.07 2.15 -64.44
N VAL A 349 23.33 2.83 -63.51
CA VAL A 349 23.01 2.35 -62.18
C VAL A 349 21.52 2.00 -62.09
N ASP A 350 21.21 0.88 -61.45
CA ASP A 350 19.81 0.51 -61.17
C ASP A 350 19.16 1.51 -60.21
N GLN A 351 18.41 2.46 -60.75
CA GLN A 351 17.78 3.56 -60.02
C GLN A 351 16.73 3.09 -59.02
N LYS A 352 16.09 1.96 -59.29
CA LYS A 352 15.11 1.36 -58.37
C LYS A 352 15.81 0.87 -57.12
N ARG A 353 16.93 0.16 -57.25
CA ARG A 353 17.72 -0.35 -56.13
C ARG A 353 18.40 0.77 -55.33
N ILE A 354 18.92 1.81 -56.03
CA ILE A 354 19.47 3.00 -55.33
C ILE A 354 18.37 3.67 -54.48
N SER A 355 17.18 3.83 -55.02
CA SER A 355 16.06 4.42 -54.27
C SER A 355 15.65 3.55 -53.06
N GLU A 356 15.62 2.23 -53.24
CA GLU A 356 15.36 1.27 -52.14
C GLU A 356 16.46 1.36 -51.08
N LEU A 357 17.73 1.39 -51.46
CA LEU A 357 18.86 1.54 -50.54
C LEU A 357 18.78 2.84 -49.73
N LEU A 358 18.53 3.97 -50.40
CA LEU A 358 18.41 5.28 -49.73
C LEU A 358 17.25 5.31 -48.73
N ASN A 359 16.11 4.73 -49.10
CA ASN A 359 14.96 4.64 -48.18
C ASN A 359 15.27 3.78 -46.95
N MET A 360 15.97 2.66 -47.12
CA MET A 360 16.37 1.79 -46.02
C MET A 360 17.43 2.45 -45.12
N ILE A 361 18.41 3.15 -45.69
CA ILE A 361 19.39 3.91 -44.89
C ILE A 361 18.69 5.04 -44.14
N ASP A 362 17.75 5.75 -44.73
CA ASP A 362 17.03 6.84 -44.12
C ASP A 362 16.14 6.36 -42.95
N LEU A 363 15.45 5.22 -43.14
CA LEU A 363 14.68 4.58 -42.08
C LEU A 363 15.59 4.23 -40.88
N ARG A 364 16.70 3.52 -41.13
CA ARG A 364 17.65 3.15 -40.09
C ARG A 364 18.25 4.37 -39.40
N ARG A 365 18.61 5.39 -40.16
CA ARG A 365 19.13 6.65 -39.66
C ARG A 365 18.16 7.33 -38.70
N SER A 366 16.88 7.41 -39.05
CA SER A 366 15.84 8.00 -38.18
C SER A 366 15.67 7.23 -36.89
N HIS A 367 15.67 5.91 -36.92
CA HIS A 367 15.60 5.05 -35.75
C HIS A 367 16.81 5.25 -34.81
N VAL A 368 18.03 5.21 -35.40
CA VAL A 368 19.29 5.40 -34.66
C VAL A 368 19.38 6.80 -34.07
N GLN A 369 18.92 7.83 -34.79
CA GLN A 369 18.86 9.20 -34.28
C GLN A 369 18.00 9.31 -33.00
N MET A 370 16.82 8.68 -32.99
CA MET A 370 15.95 8.68 -31.80
C MET A 370 16.64 8.01 -30.60
N ILE A 371 17.28 6.86 -30.82
CA ILE A 371 18.03 6.13 -29.79
C ILE A 371 19.16 6.99 -29.22
N VAL A 372 19.96 7.60 -30.09
CA VAL A 372 21.10 8.46 -29.70
C VAL A 372 20.62 9.64 -28.83
N VAL A 373 19.58 10.35 -29.27
CA VAL A 373 19.04 11.49 -28.53
C VAL A 373 18.60 11.07 -27.13
N ARG A 374 17.90 9.94 -27.00
CA ARG A 374 17.47 9.41 -25.69
C ARG A 374 18.64 9.05 -24.81
N MET A 375 19.62 8.32 -25.35
CA MET A 375 20.79 7.89 -24.59
C MET A 375 21.64 9.08 -24.13
N GLN A 376 21.86 10.07 -25.00
CA GLN A 376 22.60 11.29 -24.67
C GLN A 376 21.89 12.12 -23.60
N ALA A 377 20.56 12.15 -23.61
CA ALA A 377 19.74 12.77 -22.57
C ALA A 377 19.67 11.94 -21.29
N ASN A 378 20.36 10.79 -21.22
CA ASN A 378 20.31 9.82 -20.12
C ASN A 378 18.87 9.39 -19.76
N GLN A 379 18.03 9.20 -20.79
CA GLN A 379 16.64 8.76 -20.67
C GLN A 379 16.51 7.31 -21.15
N TRP A 380 15.59 6.57 -20.51
CA TRP A 380 15.24 5.23 -20.97
C TRP A 380 14.64 5.28 -22.38
N LEU A 381 14.99 4.30 -23.20
CA LEU A 381 14.35 4.12 -24.50
C LEU A 381 12.86 3.88 -24.32
N ALA A 382 12.03 4.52 -25.14
CA ALA A 382 10.62 4.18 -25.25
C ALA A 382 10.45 2.78 -25.86
N ASP A 383 9.27 2.16 -25.72
CA ASP A 383 9.00 0.81 -26.26
C ASP A 383 9.27 0.73 -27.77
N SER A 384 8.95 1.81 -28.51
CA SER A 384 9.25 1.90 -29.95
C SER A 384 10.74 2.00 -30.26
N GLU A 385 11.46 2.79 -29.46
CA GLU A 385 12.91 2.97 -29.63
C GLU A 385 13.68 1.70 -29.23
N GLN A 386 13.21 0.98 -28.21
CA GLN A 386 13.75 -0.33 -27.85
C GLN A 386 13.55 -1.33 -28.98
N LYS A 387 12.36 -1.35 -29.57
CA LYS A 387 12.09 -2.18 -30.76
C LYS A 387 13.02 -1.84 -31.91
N TYR A 388 13.29 -0.56 -32.17
CA TYR A 388 14.25 -0.13 -33.20
C TYR A 388 15.66 -0.64 -32.94
N ALA A 389 16.09 -0.62 -31.67
CA ALA A 389 17.39 -1.15 -31.28
C ALA A 389 17.48 -2.68 -31.50
N ASP A 390 16.41 -3.39 -31.18
CA ASP A 390 16.32 -4.85 -31.32
C ASP A 390 16.31 -5.28 -32.82
N GLU A 391 15.66 -4.48 -33.70
CA GLU A 391 15.53 -4.73 -35.14
C GLU A 391 16.68 -4.16 -35.97
N ASP A 392 17.61 -3.41 -35.38
CA ASP A 392 18.68 -2.70 -36.13
C ASP A 392 19.53 -3.65 -36.95
N LYS A 393 19.85 -4.83 -36.42
CA LYS A 393 20.63 -5.84 -37.16
C LYS A 393 19.92 -6.31 -38.43
N ASP A 394 18.63 -6.59 -38.35
CA ASP A 394 17.85 -7.08 -39.48
C ASP A 394 17.76 -6.02 -40.59
N ILE A 395 17.63 -4.74 -40.20
CA ILE A 395 17.66 -3.62 -41.16
C ILE A 395 19.03 -3.50 -41.80
N ASN A 396 20.11 -3.64 -41.02
CA ASN A 396 21.48 -3.65 -41.53
C ASN A 396 21.68 -4.75 -42.58
N ASP A 397 21.26 -5.98 -42.27
CA ASP A 397 21.45 -7.14 -43.15
C ASP A 397 20.72 -6.94 -44.50
N LYS A 398 19.53 -6.32 -44.50
CA LYS A 398 18.81 -5.92 -45.71
C LYS A 398 19.56 -4.87 -46.51
N ILE A 399 20.13 -3.86 -45.86
CA ILE A 399 20.95 -2.82 -46.50
C ILE A 399 22.16 -3.46 -47.17
N GLN A 400 22.88 -4.36 -46.51
CA GLN A 400 24.04 -5.05 -47.05
C GLN A 400 23.67 -5.89 -48.29
N ALA A 401 22.56 -6.62 -48.26
CA ALA A 401 22.07 -7.41 -49.38
C ALA A 401 21.78 -6.53 -50.62
N ILE A 402 21.23 -5.32 -50.44
CA ILE A 402 21.01 -4.38 -51.56
C ILE A 402 22.35 -3.89 -52.10
N ILE A 403 23.31 -3.52 -51.25
CA ILE A 403 24.65 -3.06 -51.65
C ILE A 403 25.36 -4.15 -52.48
N GLU A 404 25.36 -5.40 -51.99
CA GLU A 404 25.97 -6.51 -52.73
C GLU A 404 25.33 -6.72 -54.11
N SER A 405 24.02 -6.49 -54.21
CA SER A 405 23.32 -6.62 -55.49
C SER A 405 23.58 -5.48 -56.47
N LEU A 406 24.03 -4.32 -55.99
CA LEU A 406 24.46 -3.18 -56.82
C LEU A 406 25.91 -3.34 -57.33
N SER A 407 26.69 -4.21 -56.68
CA SER A 407 28.10 -4.48 -57.03
C SER A 407 28.26 -5.60 -58.02
N ARG A 408 27.20 -6.27 -58.45
CA ARG A 408 27.11 -7.30 -59.45
C ARG A 408 26.61 -6.71 -60.80
#